data_bdad9a5b5517857a7b778cf8e9e1be09
#
_entry.id   bdad9a5b5517857a7b778cf8e9e1be09
#
_cell.length_a   1.000
_cell.length_b   1.000
_cell.length_c   1.000
_cell.angle_alpha   90.00
_cell.angle_beta   90.00
_cell.angle_gamma   90.00
#
_symmetry.space_group_name_H-M   'P 1'
#
loop_
_entity.id
_entity.type
_entity.pdbx_description
1 polymer ?
#
loop_
_entity_poly.entity_id
_entity_poly.type
_entity_poly.pdbx_seq_one_letter_code
_entity_poly.pdbx_strand_id
1 'polypeptide(L)'
;MSLDTQPRLQHVVVIGPSGSGKSTLARRLAAIIAGAFIDLDGLYHQANWQHGDVEDFHARIREAMRGNDRWVADGNYRIARPVVWREADTAIWLDYSFARSFSRLVRRTARRRIRNEELWNGNRESLRSHFLSKDSLFWWAISTHWKHRRSYPEHFALYPNMRVIHFRSPRETEAWVRGLEHARTQKPTAH
;
A
#
# COMPACT_ATOMS: atom_id res chain seq x y z
N MET A 1 -32.01 -14.58 4.76
CA MET A 1 -30.57 -14.53 5.12
C MET A 1 -29.92 -13.49 4.24
N SER A 2 -29.58 -12.34 4.81
CA SER A 2 -29.21 -11.10 4.10
C SER A 2 -27.95 -11.21 3.28
N LEU A 3 -28.02 -10.79 2.01
CA LEU A 3 -26.91 -10.72 1.03
C LEU A 3 -25.97 -9.51 1.27
N ASP A 4 -25.78 -9.07 2.51
CA ASP A 4 -24.94 -7.91 2.84
C ASP A 4 -23.54 -8.33 3.32
N THR A 5 -22.95 -9.34 2.66
CA THR A 5 -21.64 -9.87 3.03
C THR A 5 -20.49 -9.32 2.16
N GLN A 6 -20.76 -8.33 1.32
CA GLN A 6 -19.66 -7.64 0.61
C GLN A 6 -19.02 -6.62 1.58
N PRO A 7 -17.69 -6.67 1.77
CA PRO A 7 -17.01 -5.71 2.63
C PRO A 7 -17.28 -4.30 2.12
N ARG A 8 -17.71 -3.41 3.02
CA ARG A 8 -17.74 -1.97 2.73
C ARG A 8 -16.28 -1.54 2.55
N LEU A 9 -15.81 -1.49 1.31
CA LEU A 9 -14.50 -0.98 0.96
C LEU A 9 -14.63 0.54 0.77
N GLN A 10 -14.61 1.29 1.86
CA GLN A 10 -14.67 2.76 1.81
C GLN A 10 -13.31 3.36 2.12
N HIS A 11 -12.70 2.95 3.23
CA HIS A 11 -11.43 3.44 3.72
C HIS A 11 -10.42 2.28 3.79
N VAL A 12 -9.64 2.11 2.75
CA VAL A 12 -8.80 0.93 2.57
C VAL A 12 -7.33 1.28 2.74
N VAL A 13 -6.60 0.47 3.50
CA VAL A 13 -5.14 0.51 3.52
C VAL A 13 -4.55 -0.75 2.89
N VAL A 14 -3.60 -0.57 1.97
CA VAL A 14 -2.89 -1.69 1.32
C VAL A 14 -1.48 -1.77 1.86
N ILE A 15 -1.15 -2.90 2.47
CA ILE A 15 0.14 -3.15 3.10
C ILE A 15 0.79 -4.44 2.60
N GLY A 16 2.10 -4.55 2.75
CA GLY A 16 2.88 -5.72 2.33
C GLY A 16 4.33 -5.34 2.00
N PRO A 17 5.22 -6.30 1.72
CA PRO A 17 6.63 -6.04 1.45
C PRO A 17 6.85 -5.24 0.16
N SER A 18 8.02 -4.61 0.04
CA SER A 18 8.43 -4.00 -1.22
C SER A 18 8.45 -5.05 -2.34
N GLY A 19 7.95 -4.69 -3.52
CA GLY A 19 7.80 -5.64 -4.65
C GLY A 19 6.54 -6.52 -4.60
N SER A 20 5.69 -6.45 -3.55
CA SER A 20 4.44 -7.21 -3.51
C SER A 20 3.39 -6.74 -4.54
N GLY A 21 3.48 -5.48 -5.00
CA GLY A 21 2.51 -4.90 -5.93
C GLY A 21 1.43 -4.05 -5.25
N LYS A 22 1.69 -3.60 -4.01
CA LYS A 22 0.76 -2.73 -3.24
C LYS A 22 0.22 -1.57 -4.05
N SER A 23 1.12 -0.76 -4.63
CA SER A 23 0.74 0.46 -5.36
C SER A 23 -0.13 0.17 -6.58
N THR A 24 0.14 -0.93 -7.28
CA THR A 24 -0.69 -1.38 -8.40
C THR A 24 -2.08 -1.78 -7.93
N LEU A 25 -2.15 -2.55 -6.84
CA LEU A 25 -3.43 -2.96 -6.25
C LEU A 25 -4.20 -1.77 -5.71
N ALA A 26 -3.54 -0.88 -4.98
CA ALA A 26 -4.18 0.29 -4.37
C ALA A 26 -4.80 1.22 -5.42
N ARG A 27 -4.08 1.53 -6.52
CA ARG A 27 -4.64 2.32 -7.62
C ARG A 27 -5.83 1.64 -8.28
N ARG A 28 -5.75 0.32 -8.51
CA ARG A 28 -6.85 -0.45 -9.09
C ARG A 28 -8.08 -0.46 -8.19
N LEU A 29 -7.88 -0.63 -6.87
CA LEU A 29 -8.96 -0.57 -5.89
C LEU A 29 -9.58 0.82 -5.79
N ALA A 30 -8.79 1.89 -5.77
CA ALA A 30 -9.27 3.25 -5.77
C ALA A 30 -10.19 3.50 -6.98
N ALA A 31 -9.81 3.01 -8.16
CA ALA A 31 -10.65 3.08 -9.36
C ALA A 31 -11.95 2.24 -9.21
N ILE A 32 -11.86 1.03 -8.63
CA ILE A 32 -13.03 0.15 -8.41
C ILE A 32 -14.03 0.78 -7.46
N ILE A 33 -13.58 1.36 -6.36
CA ILE A 33 -14.47 1.96 -5.34
C ILE A 33 -14.85 3.41 -5.67
N ALA A 34 -14.34 3.98 -6.77
CA ALA A 34 -14.47 5.40 -7.13
C ALA A 34 -13.98 6.30 -5.98
N GLY A 35 -12.83 5.98 -5.38
CA GLY A 35 -12.22 6.68 -4.26
C GLY A 35 -10.87 7.31 -4.61
N ALA A 36 -10.36 8.15 -3.70
CA ALA A 36 -9.04 8.75 -3.82
C ALA A 36 -7.93 7.71 -3.64
N PHE A 37 -6.87 7.80 -4.43
CA PHE A 37 -5.62 7.07 -4.21
C PHE A 37 -4.65 7.95 -3.40
N ILE A 38 -4.22 7.46 -2.23
CA ILE A 38 -3.31 8.16 -1.32
C ILE A 38 -1.96 7.43 -1.31
N ASP A 39 -0.96 8.06 -1.93
CA ASP A 39 0.42 7.55 -1.98
C ASP A 39 1.20 8.06 -0.76
N LEU A 40 1.33 7.21 0.27
CA LEU A 40 2.08 7.57 1.49
C LEU A 40 3.58 7.76 1.22
N ASP A 41 4.16 7.08 0.21
CA ASP A 41 5.54 7.29 -0.18
C ASP A 41 5.72 8.72 -0.75
N GLY A 42 4.80 9.16 -1.62
CA GLY A 42 4.80 10.50 -2.18
C GLY A 42 4.57 11.60 -1.14
N LEU A 43 3.76 11.34 -0.11
CA LEU A 43 3.52 12.28 0.98
C LEU A 43 4.69 12.35 1.98
N TYR A 44 5.44 11.25 2.16
CA TYR A 44 6.54 11.16 3.11
C TYR A 44 7.85 11.72 2.56
N HIS A 45 8.22 11.35 1.31
CA HIS A 45 9.47 11.76 0.70
C HIS A 45 9.34 13.13 0.04
N GLN A 46 10.05 14.11 0.59
CA GLN A 46 10.22 15.43 -0.03
C GLN A 46 11.35 15.41 -1.07
N ALA A 47 11.57 16.54 -1.75
CA ALA A 47 12.71 16.68 -2.66
C ALA A 47 14.03 16.34 -1.95
N ASN A 48 14.99 15.76 -2.68
CA ASN A 48 16.29 15.31 -2.16
C ASN A 48 16.21 14.30 -1.01
N TRP A 49 15.17 13.45 -0.99
CA TRP A 49 14.94 12.42 0.03
C TRP A 49 14.86 12.97 1.47
N GLN A 50 14.56 14.25 1.63
CA GLN A 50 14.32 14.81 2.95
C GLN A 50 13.00 14.26 3.52
N HIS A 51 12.99 14.04 4.83
CA HIS A 51 11.81 13.62 5.56
C HIS A 51 11.29 14.83 6.34
N GLY A 52 10.01 15.15 6.16
CA GLY A 52 9.34 16.14 6.99
C GLY A 52 9.20 15.66 8.44
N ASP A 53 8.82 16.55 9.32
CA ASP A 53 8.40 16.20 10.67
C ASP A 53 7.19 15.24 10.64
N VAL A 54 7.03 14.44 11.70
CA VAL A 54 5.92 13.48 11.83
C VAL A 54 4.57 14.17 11.77
N GLU A 55 4.45 15.33 12.42
CA GLU A 55 3.20 16.10 12.42
C GLU A 55 2.86 16.69 11.05
N ASP A 56 3.86 17.16 10.30
CA ASP A 56 3.69 17.59 8.92
C ASP A 56 3.23 16.43 8.02
N PHE A 57 3.82 15.26 8.18
CA PHE A 57 3.37 14.06 7.47
C PHE A 57 1.93 13.68 7.81
N HIS A 58 1.56 13.72 9.09
CA HIS A 58 0.18 13.49 9.53
C HIS A 58 -0.79 14.53 8.97
N ALA A 59 -0.38 15.81 8.92
CA ALA A 59 -1.19 16.88 8.35
C ALA A 59 -1.47 16.63 6.85
N ARG A 60 -0.45 16.25 6.09
CA ARG A 60 -0.59 15.93 4.65
C ARG A 60 -1.48 14.70 4.43
N ILE A 61 -1.37 13.67 5.27
CA ILE A 61 -2.26 12.50 5.20
C ILE A 61 -3.71 12.93 5.45
N ARG A 62 -3.98 13.68 6.51
CA ARG A 62 -5.34 14.17 6.81
C ARG A 62 -5.89 15.03 5.68
N GLU A 63 -5.07 15.87 5.07
CA GLU A 63 -5.48 16.71 3.93
C GLU A 63 -5.80 15.85 2.70
N ALA A 64 -4.99 14.82 2.41
CA ALA A 64 -5.25 13.90 1.30
C ALA A 64 -6.52 13.05 1.51
N MET A 65 -6.92 12.81 2.76
CA MET A 65 -8.16 12.08 3.11
C MET A 65 -9.37 13.00 3.13
N ARG A 66 -9.17 14.30 3.39
CA ARG A 66 -10.25 15.27 3.57
C ARG A 66 -11.15 15.38 2.34
N GLY A 67 -12.46 15.35 2.58
CA GLY A 67 -13.46 15.47 1.52
C GLY A 67 -13.62 14.26 0.62
N ASN A 68 -12.94 13.16 0.94
CA ASN A 68 -13.06 11.91 0.21
C ASN A 68 -13.84 10.88 1.03
N ASP A 69 -15.09 10.59 0.64
CA ASP A 69 -15.91 9.55 1.31
C ASP A 69 -15.31 8.15 1.14
N ARG A 70 -14.44 7.98 0.16
CA ARG A 70 -13.75 6.72 -0.13
C ARG A 70 -12.31 6.99 -0.52
N TRP A 71 -11.40 6.19 0.04
CA TRP A 71 -9.99 6.29 -0.29
C TRP A 71 -9.26 4.95 -0.14
N VAL A 72 -8.14 4.84 -0.84
CA VAL A 72 -7.20 3.71 -0.72
C VAL A 72 -5.81 4.25 -0.48
N ALA A 73 -5.26 3.99 0.70
CA ALA A 73 -3.90 4.37 1.08
C ALA A 73 -2.91 3.24 0.79
N ASP A 74 -1.80 3.58 0.13
CA ASP A 74 -0.68 2.69 -0.17
C ASP A 74 0.54 3.04 0.67
N GLY A 75 1.00 2.12 1.50
CA GLY A 75 2.26 2.26 2.23
C GLY A 75 2.30 1.57 3.59
N ASN A 76 3.52 1.36 4.10
CA ASN A 76 3.78 0.59 5.32
C ASN A 76 4.28 1.45 6.49
N TYR A 77 4.12 2.75 6.46
CA TYR A 77 4.70 3.64 7.45
C TYR A 77 4.09 3.43 8.84
N ARG A 78 4.95 3.04 9.80
CA ARG A 78 4.52 2.88 11.19
C ARG A 78 3.94 4.18 11.76
N ILE A 79 4.56 5.30 11.42
CA ILE A 79 4.14 6.63 11.86
C ILE A 79 2.81 7.07 11.23
N ALA A 80 2.40 6.53 10.09
CA ALA A 80 1.11 6.83 9.47
C ALA A 80 -0.08 6.08 10.10
N ARG A 81 0.18 4.98 10.84
CA ARG A 81 -0.88 4.12 11.38
C ARG A 81 -1.87 4.85 12.30
N PRO A 82 -1.44 5.73 13.23
CA PRO A 82 -2.37 6.46 14.10
C PRO A 82 -3.37 7.32 13.35
N VAL A 83 -3.07 7.71 12.11
CA VAL A 83 -3.97 8.49 11.25
C VAL A 83 -4.73 7.57 10.30
N VAL A 84 -4.02 6.78 9.47
CA VAL A 84 -4.63 5.97 8.40
C VAL A 84 -5.40 4.78 8.94
N TRP A 85 -4.81 3.98 9.85
CA TRP A 85 -5.44 2.74 10.32
C TRP A 85 -6.60 2.99 11.28
N ARG A 86 -6.60 4.15 11.96
CA ARG A 86 -7.71 4.55 12.84
C ARG A 86 -9.01 4.78 12.06
N GLU A 87 -8.89 5.28 10.83
CA GLU A 87 -10.02 5.60 9.96
C GLU A 87 -10.31 4.52 8.93
N ALA A 88 -9.38 3.57 8.73
CA ALA A 88 -9.57 2.48 7.80
C ALA A 88 -10.61 1.47 8.28
N ASP A 89 -11.54 1.10 7.40
CA ASP A 89 -12.46 -0.01 7.60
C ASP A 89 -11.85 -1.35 7.18
N THR A 90 -10.88 -1.32 6.25
CA THR A 90 -10.28 -2.52 5.69
C THR A 90 -8.78 -2.37 5.49
N ALA A 91 -8.01 -3.35 5.98
CA ALA A 91 -6.61 -3.54 5.64
C ALA A 91 -6.46 -4.71 4.67
N ILE A 92 -5.81 -4.48 3.54
CA ILE A 92 -5.44 -5.52 2.60
C ILE A 92 -3.97 -5.84 2.78
N TRP A 93 -3.70 -7.05 3.29
CA TRP A 93 -2.36 -7.48 3.59
C TRP A 93 -1.83 -8.45 2.53
N LEU A 94 -0.86 -7.99 1.74
CA LEU A 94 -0.15 -8.81 0.75
C LEU A 94 1.05 -9.50 1.43
N ASP A 95 0.84 -10.71 1.93
CA ASP A 95 1.85 -11.52 2.63
C ASP A 95 2.48 -12.54 1.66
N TYR A 96 3.05 -12.05 0.56
CA TYR A 96 3.68 -12.92 -0.43
C TYR A 96 5.04 -13.44 0.05
N SER A 97 5.47 -14.59 -0.51
CA SER A 97 6.78 -15.14 -0.19
C SER A 97 7.91 -14.16 -0.48
N PHE A 98 8.96 -14.23 0.34
CA PHE A 98 10.15 -13.38 0.20
C PHE A 98 10.72 -13.44 -1.22
N ALA A 99 10.97 -14.66 -1.73
CA ALA A 99 11.56 -14.86 -3.06
C ALA A 99 10.77 -14.15 -4.17
N ARG A 100 9.42 -14.18 -4.10
CA ARG A 100 8.55 -13.52 -5.10
C ARG A 100 8.61 -12.00 -4.99
N SER A 101 8.49 -11.46 -3.80
CA SER A 101 8.52 -10.02 -3.56
C SER A 101 9.91 -9.45 -3.90
N PHE A 102 10.95 -10.13 -3.48
CA PHE A 102 12.33 -9.72 -3.72
C PHE A 102 12.71 -9.76 -5.21
N SER A 103 12.36 -10.84 -5.94
CA SER A 103 12.63 -10.91 -7.38
C SER A 103 11.93 -9.80 -8.17
N ARG A 104 10.69 -9.44 -7.78
CA ARG A 104 9.97 -8.32 -8.38
C ARG A 104 10.62 -6.97 -8.04
N LEU A 105 11.07 -6.80 -6.79
CA LEU A 105 11.79 -5.61 -6.35
C LEU A 105 13.06 -5.41 -7.20
N VAL A 106 13.90 -6.43 -7.34
CA VAL A 106 15.12 -6.39 -8.14
C VAL A 106 14.83 -6.02 -9.60
N ARG A 107 13.87 -6.72 -10.24
CA ARG A 107 13.47 -6.42 -11.62
C ARG A 107 12.95 -5.00 -11.80
N ARG A 108 12.15 -4.50 -10.85
CA ARG A 108 11.63 -3.13 -10.88
C ARG A 108 12.75 -2.11 -10.79
N THR A 109 13.65 -2.27 -9.82
CA THR A 109 14.80 -1.37 -9.63
C THR A 109 15.72 -1.38 -10.84
N ALA A 110 16.05 -2.55 -11.40
CA ALA A 110 16.85 -2.66 -12.62
C ALA A 110 16.17 -1.93 -13.80
N ARG A 111 14.88 -2.16 -14.03
CA ARG A 111 14.12 -1.50 -15.10
C ARG A 111 14.07 0.02 -14.95
N ARG A 112 13.80 0.51 -13.75
CA ARG A 112 13.76 1.96 -13.46
C ARG A 112 15.11 2.61 -13.71
N ARG A 113 16.19 1.93 -13.33
CA ARG A 113 17.55 2.42 -13.58
C ARG A 113 17.87 2.51 -15.06
N ILE A 114 17.53 1.46 -15.84
CA ILE A 114 17.75 1.45 -17.30
C ILE A 114 16.97 2.59 -17.97
N ARG A 115 15.75 2.86 -17.50
CA ARG A 115 14.88 3.91 -18.05
C ARG A 115 15.13 5.29 -17.45
N ASN A 116 16.02 5.42 -16.48
CA ASN A 116 16.29 6.66 -15.73
C ASN A 116 15.00 7.31 -15.19
N GLU A 117 14.07 6.48 -14.73
CA GLU A 117 12.75 6.93 -14.22
C GLU A 117 12.92 7.82 -12.98
N GLU A 118 12.23 8.96 -12.95
CA GLU A 118 12.11 9.80 -11.77
C GLU A 118 11.07 9.20 -10.80
N LEU A 119 11.35 9.37 -9.52
CA LEU A 119 10.45 9.00 -8.43
C LEU A 119 9.77 10.27 -7.86
N TRP A 120 9.23 10.14 -6.65
CA TRP A 120 8.54 11.24 -5.98
C TRP A 120 9.42 12.50 -5.87
N ASN A 121 8.84 13.65 -6.20
CA ASN A 121 9.46 14.98 -6.05
C ASN A 121 10.85 15.11 -6.72
N GLY A 122 11.02 14.53 -7.91
CA GLY A 122 12.27 14.63 -8.67
C GLY A 122 13.40 13.71 -8.20
N ASN A 123 13.15 12.86 -7.19
CA ASN A 123 14.14 11.91 -6.69
C ASN A 123 14.41 10.80 -7.70
N ARG A 124 15.66 10.32 -7.78
CA ARG A 124 16.08 9.21 -8.65
C ARG A 124 16.73 8.09 -7.87
N GLU A 125 16.48 6.85 -8.27
CA GLU A 125 17.13 5.69 -7.66
C GLU A 125 18.61 5.61 -8.03
N SER A 126 19.50 5.51 -7.01
CA SER A 126 20.94 5.25 -7.20
C SER A 126 21.26 3.81 -6.79
N LEU A 127 21.88 3.03 -7.72
CA LEU A 127 22.30 1.66 -7.40
C LEU A 127 23.32 1.62 -6.25
N ARG A 128 24.19 2.64 -6.15
CA ARG A 128 25.25 2.67 -5.14
C ARG A 128 24.66 2.76 -3.72
N SER A 129 23.61 3.56 -3.53
CA SER A 129 22.90 3.64 -2.26
C SER A 129 22.02 2.41 -1.99
N HIS A 130 21.55 1.70 -3.04
CA HIS A 130 20.66 0.55 -2.89
C HIS A 130 21.36 -0.79 -2.70
N PHE A 131 22.59 -0.98 -3.20
CA PHE A 131 23.31 -2.26 -3.11
C PHE A 131 24.43 -2.28 -2.06
N LEU A 132 25.07 -1.15 -1.76
CA LEU A 132 26.34 -1.11 -1.03
C LEU A 132 26.22 -0.49 0.37
N SER A 133 25.11 0.12 0.76
CA SER A 133 24.91 0.69 2.09
C SER A 133 24.04 -0.21 2.97
N LYS A 134 24.23 -0.13 4.29
CA LYS A 134 23.33 -0.77 5.28
C LYS A 134 21.90 -0.22 5.20
N ASP A 135 21.73 0.95 4.60
CA ASP A 135 20.46 1.62 4.35
C ASP A 135 19.86 1.26 2.98
N SER A 136 20.41 0.24 2.31
CA SER A 136 19.92 -0.16 0.99
C SER A 136 18.49 -0.70 1.07
N LEU A 137 17.69 -0.37 0.06
CA LEU A 137 16.31 -0.89 -0.09
C LEU A 137 16.26 -2.43 -0.04
N PHE A 138 17.29 -3.10 -0.56
CA PHE A 138 17.37 -4.57 -0.57
C PHE A 138 17.67 -5.11 0.83
N TRP A 139 18.59 -4.50 1.58
CA TRP A 139 18.88 -4.88 2.95
C TRP A 139 17.68 -4.63 3.85
N TRP A 140 17.02 -3.50 3.68
CA TRP A 140 15.78 -3.20 4.38
C TRP A 140 14.69 -4.23 4.05
N ALA A 141 14.50 -4.60 2.78
CA ALA A 141 13.53 -5.61 2.36
C ALA A 141 13.82 -6.99 2.98
N ILE A 142 15.10 -7.39 3.06
CA ILE A 142 15.52 -8.65 3.68
C ILE A 142 15.26 -8.61 5.19
N SER A 143 15.74 -7.59 5.86
CA SER A 143 15.71 -7.49 7.35
C SER A 143 14.28 -7.29 7.89
N THR A 144 13.41 -6.60 7.12
CA THR A 144 12.05 -6.26 7.58
C THR A 144 10.98 -7.28 7.18
N HIS A 145 11.24 -8.12 6.17
CA HIS A 145 10.22 -9.05 5.66
C HIS A 145 9.61 -9.93 6.76
N TRP A 146 10.45 -10.65 7.49
CA TRP A 146 10.01 -11.56 8.57
C TRP A 146 9.53 -10.81 9.80
N LYS A 147 10.16 -9.66 10.11
CA LYS A 147 9.76 -8.82 11.23
C LYS A 147 8.34 -8.29 11.03
N HIS A 148 8.03 -7.74 9.86
CA HIS A 148 6.70 -7.24 9.55
C HIS A 148 5.66 -8.37 9.56
N ARG A 149 5.99 -9.52 8.98
CA ARG A 149 5.10 -10.67 8.95
C ARG A 149 4.69 -11.14 10.35
N ARG A 150 5.61 -11.10 11.31
CA ARG A 150 5.33 -11.47 12.71
C ARG A 150 4.57 -10.39 13.46
N SER A 151 4.90 -9.11 13.24
CA SER A 151 4.33 -8.01 14.01
C SER A 151 2.97 -7.51 13.53
N TYR A 152 2.58 -7.76 12.27
CA TYR A 152 1.31 -7.26 11.76
C TYR A 152 0.09 -7.79 12.51
N PRO A 153 -0.04 -9.08 12.87
CA PRO A 153 -1.19 -9.56 13.64
C PRO A 153 -1.38 -8.82 14.96
N GLU A 154 -0.29 -8.54 15.69
CA GLU A 154 -0.32 -7.75 16.93
C GLU A 154 -0.78 -6.31 16.68
N HIS A 155 -0.31 -5.72 15.59
CA HIS A 155 -0.72 -4.36 15.22
C HIS A 155 -2.18 -4.28 14.78
N PHE A 156 -2.69 -5.28 14.06
CA PHE A 156 -4.12 -5.33 13.70
C PHE A 156 -5.03 -5.43 14.92
N ALA A 157 -4.59 -6.13 15.96
CA ALA A 157 -5.36 -6.24 17.21
C ALA A 157 -5.59 -4.88 17.89
N LEU A 158 -4.76 -3.87 17.62
CA LEU A 158 -4.95 -2.51 18.12
C LEU A 158 -6.07 -1.73 17.39
N TYR A 159 -6.57 -2.27 16.27
CA TYR A 159 -7.61 -1.64 15.44
C TYR A 159 -8.74 -2.63 15.18
N PRO A 160 -9.55 -2.98 16.21
CA PRO A 160 -10.52 -4.07 16.13
C PRO A 160 -11.67 -3.82 15.14
N ASN A 161 -11.93 -2.56 14.80
CA ASN A 161 -12.95 -2.17 13.81
C ASN A 161 -12.46 -2.31 12.36
N MET A 162 -11.16 -2.49 12.14
CA MET A 162 -10.57 -2.63 10.83
C MET A 162 -10.55 -4.11 10.42
N ARG A 163 -11.28 -4.46 9.37
CA ARG A 163 -11.25 -5.81 8.81
C ARG A 163 -9.94 -6.07 8.08
N VAL A 164 -9.33 -7.24 8.29
CA VAL A 164 -8.11 -7.64 7.59
C VAL A 164 -8.42 -8.67 6.51
N ILE A 165 -8.07 -8.35 5.26
CA ILE A 165 -8.10 -9.28 4.13
C ILE A 165 -6.65 -9.68 3.82
N HIS A 166 -6.33 -10.95 4.07
CA HIS A 166 -4.98 -11.48 3.99
C HIS A 166 -4.79 -12.33 2.74
N PHE A 167 -3.86 -11.93 1.86
CA PHE A 167 -3.51 -12.68 0.65
C PHE A 167 -2.08 -13.20 0.71
N ARG A 168 -1.92 -14.48 0.45
CA ARG A 168 -0.61 -15.16 0.42
C ARG A 168 -0.03 -15.32 -0.98
N SER A 169 -0.85 -15.09 -2.01
CA SER A 169 -0.41 -15.19 -3.40
C SER A 169 -1.04 -14.13 -4.31
N PRO A 170 -0.35 -13.72 -5.41
CA PRO A 170 -0.94 -12.85 -6.42
C PRO A 170 -2.17 -13.43 -7.11
N ARG A 171 -2.27 -14.78 -7.18
CA ARG A 171 -3.44 -15.44 -7.79
C ARG A 171 -4.70 -15.20 -6.96
N GLU A 172 -4.60 -15.35 -5.64
CA GLU A 172 -5.71 -15.06 -4.72
C GLU A 172 -6.14 -13.59 -4.82
N THR A 173 -5.17 -12.67 -4.79
CA THR A 173 -5.44 -11.24 -4.92
C THR A 173 -6.13 -10.92 -6.23
N GLU A 174 -5.63 -11.46 -7.34
CA GLU A 174 -6.20 -11.21 -8.67
C GLU A 174 -7.62 -11.79 -8.80
N ALA A 175 -7.85 -13.01 -8.31
CA ALA A 175 -9.18 -13.61 -8.32
C ALA A 175 -10.18 -12.76 -7.52
N TRP A 176 -9.79 -12.28 -6.35
CA TRP A 176 -10.61 -11.41 -5.53
C TRP A 176 -10.93 -10.07 -6.22
N VAL A 177 -9.91 -9.41 -6.81
CA VAL A 177 -10.10 -8.12 -7.51
C VAL A 177 -11.03 -8.28 -8.72
N ARG A 178 -10.87 -9.34 -9.51
CA ARG A 178 -11.80 -9.65 -10.62
C ARG A 178 -13.23 -9.83 -10.14
N GLY A 179 -13.42 -10.47 -8.99
CA GLY A 179 -14.74 -10.58 -8.36
C GLY A 179 -15.38 -9.22 -8.07
N LEU A 180 -14.59 -8.26 -7.55
CA LEU A 180 -15.05 -6.89 -7.31
C LEU A 180 -15.40 -6.15 -8.61
N GLU A 181 -14.59 -6.30 -9.64
CA GLU A 181 -14.82 -5.69 -10.96
C GLU A 181 -16.12 -6.20 -11.58
N HIS A 182 -16.35 -7.52 -11.56
CA HIS A 182 -17.60 -8.10 -12.05
C HIS A 182 -18.83 -7.62 -11.27
N ALA A 183 -18.73 -7.56 -9.95
CA ALA A 183 -19.83 -7.07 -9.10
C ALA A 183 -20.17 -5.60 -9.38
N ARG A 184 -19.15 -4.79 -9.72
CA ARG A 184 -19.36 -3.39 -10.11
C ARG A 184 -20.08 -3.25 -11.45
N THR A 185 -19.72 -4.07 -12.45
CA THR A 185 -20.35 -4.03 -13.80
C THR A 185 -21.77 -4.54 -13.79
N GLN A 186 -22.15 -5.34 -12.78
CA GLN A 186 -23.51 -5.87 -12.64
C GLN A 186 -24.46 -4.98 -11.82
N LYS A 187 -23.96 -3.95 -11.12
CA LYS A 187 -24.83 -2.95 -10.49
C LYS A 187 -25.36 -1.99 -11.56
N PRO A 188 -26.68 -1.99 -11.88
CA PRO A 188 -27.24 -0.98 -12.78
C PRO A 188 -26.95 0.40 -12.17
N THR A 189 -26.53 1.33 -13.01
CA THR A 189 -26.51 2.77 -12.68
C THR A 189 -27.94 3.13 -12.29
N ALA A 190 -28.19 3.30 -11.00
CA ALA A 190 -29.41 3.92 -10.54
C ALA A 190 -29.35 5.38 -11.03
N HIS A 191 -30.20 5.65 -11.99
CA HIS A 191 -30.53 7.01 -12.45
C HIS A 191 -31.46 7.67 -11.44
#